data_a89d3d56d5c546c2a530a3404fadf57b
#
_entry.id   a89d3d56d5c546c2a530a3404fadf57b
#
_cell.length_a   1.000
_cell.length_b   1.000
_cell.length_c   1.000
_cell.angle_alpha   90.00
_cell.angle_beta   90.00
_cell.angle_gamma   90.00
#
_symmetry.space_group_name_H-M   'P 1'
#
loop_
_entity.id
_entity.type
_entity.pdbx_description
1 polymer ?
#
loop_
_entity_poly.entity_id
_entity_poly.type
_entity_poly.pdbx_seq_one_letter_code
_entity_poly.pdbx_strand_id
1 'polypeptide(L)'
;MRKLVIGMALASTAIASPALARDGAWYVELDGGPMIVQDIDFDVAGASNVVTVDSHTGYDFGGIVGYDFGPFRLEAEAGYRGADLNSIGSSTRVLPTVGGAPAPVGTYAADGDASVLSFMLNGLVDFGPDDGMQGFVGGGAGVARTKFDGATIDTTGPGFLDDSDSGFAWQVLAGVRAPLTDTIDVGLKYRFFNTSGLDLVDSRGRSVEGKWQSHSLLGTIGFNFGGAPAPMQTCWDGTQLPMDATCPARPAPPPPPPPPPPPPVAAPVCNKGPYIVFFEWDKSDITPEAATILNNAVSAYSNCGSAAVMLAGHADRSGSASYNVGLSQRRADAVKAYMTARGVPDTRISTEAFGESQPRVPTADGVRELQNRRVEITYGPGSGM
;
A
#
# COMPACT_ATOMS: atom_id res chain seq x y z
N MET A 1 -37.49 -27.44 0.85
CA MET A 1 -36.72 -26.95 1.98
C MET A 1 -35.51 -27.88 2.20
N ARG A 2 -34.37 -27.60 1.62
CA ARG A 2 -33.10 -28.22 1.93
C ARG A 2 -32.15 -27.09 2.35
N LYS A 3 -31.86 -27.01 3.63
CA LYS A 3 -30.98 -26.05 4.23
C LYS A 3 -29.56 -26.32 3.76
N LEU A 4 -29.01 -25.39 3.00
CA LEU A 4 -27.60 -25.38 2.65
C LEU A 4 -26.83 -24.88 3.87
N VAL A 5 -26.32 -25.80 4.69
CA VAL A 5 -25.32 -25.51 5.71
C VAL A 5 -23.98 -25.62 5.02
N ILE A 6 -23.49 -24.51 4.46
CA ILE A 6 -22.07 -24.42 4.07
C ILE A 6 -21.30 -24.03 5.32
N GLY A 7 -20.53 -25.01 5.81
CA GLY A 7 -19.75 -24.87 7.02
C GLY A 7 -18.67 -23.81 6.91
N MET A 8 -18.69 -22.86 7.83
CA MET A 8 -17.52 -22.08 8.21
C MET A 8 -16.50 -23.03 8.91
N ALA A 9 -15.63 -23.61 8.16
CA ALA A 9 -14.53 -24.44 8.65
C ALA A 9 -13.24 -24.16 7.88
N LEU A 10 -12.79 -22.90 7.93
CA LEU A 10 -11.47 -22.49 7.38
C LEU A 10 -10.81 -21.39 8.23
N ALA A 11 -10.95 -21.42 9.54
CA ALA A 11 -10.32 -20.39 10.38
C ALA A 11 -9.74 -20.98 11.67
N SER A 12 -8.97 -22.05 11.65
CA SER A 12 -8.40 -22.58 12.88
C SER A 12 -6.93 -23.00 12.88
N THR A 13 -6.11 -22.59 11.89
CA THR A 13 -4.68 -22.93 11.91
C THR A 13 -3.70 -21.79 11.58
N ALA A 14 -4.15 -20.53 11.58
CA ALA A 14 -3.29 -19.37 11.29
C ALA A 14 -3.16 -18.39 12.47
N ILE A 15 -3.21 -18.87 13.71
CA ILE A 15 -2.99 -18.02 14.88
C ILE A 15 -1.64 -18.39 15.48
N ALA A 16 -0.54 -17.88 14.93
CA ALA A 16 0.74 -17.73 15.62
C ALA A 16 1.75 -16.98 14.75
N SER A 17 1.58 -15.67 14.60
CA SER A 17 2.71 -14.74 14.39
C SER A 17 2.15 -13.34 14.56
N PRO A 18 2.76 -12.44 15.33
CA PRO A 18 2.41 -11.04 15.31
C PRO A 18 2.77 -10.48 13.93
N ALA A 19 1.77 -10.24 13.13
CA ALA A 19 1.93 -9.54 11.86
C ALA A 19 1.97 -8.04 12.16
N LEU A 20 3.15 -7.46 12.20
CA LEU A 20 3.37 -6.05 12.45
C LEU A 20 3.42 -5.20 11.18
N ALA A 21 3.12 -5.77 10.01
CA ALA A 21 3.10 -5.01 8.77
C ALA A 21 1.92 -5.48 7.90
N ARG A 22 1.11 -4.54 7.44
CA ARG A 22 0.10 -4.76 6.39
C ARG A 22 0.77 -4.96 5.03
N ASP A 23 1.92 -4.34 4.84
CA ASP A 23 2.70 -4.42 3.62
C ASP A 23 3.19 -5.84 3.35
N GLY A 24 2.99 -6.30 2.12
CA GLY A 24 3.37 -7.65 1.71
C GLY A 24 2.45 -8.74 2.27
N ALA A 25 1.22 -8.40 2.68
CA ALA A 25 0.25 -9.31 3.28
C ALA A 25 -0.92 -9.63 2.34
N TRP A 26 -1.38 -10.86 2.39
CA TRP A 26 -2.70 -11.23 1.90
C TRP A 26 -3.76 -10.81 2.93
N TYR A 27 -4.95 -10.46 2.45
CA TYR A 27 -6.09 -10.24 3.32
C TYR A 27 -7.39 -10.75 2.70
N VAL A 28 -8.35 -11.01 3.57
CA VAL A 28 -9.75 -11.20 3.22
C VAL A 28 -10.54 -10.09 3.89
N GLU A 29 -11.41 -9.44 3.14
CA GLU A 29 -12.29 -8.38 3.67
C GLU A 29 -13.74 -8.74 3.36
N LEU A 30 -14.61 -8.44 4.32
CA LEU A 30 -16.05 -8.43 4.14
C LEU A 30 -16.52 -6.99 4.24
N ASP A 31 -17.41 -6.60 3.36
CA ASP A 31 -18.06 -5.31 3.40
C ASP A 31 -19.58 -5.44 3.34
N GLY A 32 -20.29 -4.44 3.89
CA GLY A 32 -21.73 -4.40 3.84
C GLY A 32 -22.32 -3.10 4.34
N GLY A 33 -23.43 -2.70 3.74
CA GLY A 33 -24.11 -1.48 4.13
C GLY A 33 -25.28 -1.08 3.24
N PRO A 34 -25.87 0.09 3.51
CA PRO A 34 -26.94 0.64 2.71
C PRO A 34 -26.46 1.09 1.33
N MET A 35 -27.35 0.98 0.37
CA MET A 35 -27.16 1.36 -1.02
C MET A 35 -28.32 2.20 -1.51
N ILE A 36 -28.02 3.23 -2.30
CA ILE A 36 -28.97 4.02 -3.06
C ILE A 36 -28.74 3.71 -4.54
N VAL A 37 -29.77 3.25 -5.21
CA VAL A 37 -29.81 3.06 -6.67
C VAL A 37 -30.28 4.38 -7.29
N GLN A 38 -29.58 4.84 -8.32
CA GLN A 38 -30.08 5.96 -9.13
C GLN A 38 -31.26 5.49 -9.97
N ASP A 39 -32.18 6.40 -10.26
CA ASP A 39 -33.31 6.09 -11.16
C ASP A 39 -32.80 5.47 -12.45
N ILE A 40 -33.39 4.33 -12.81
CA ILE A 40 -33.01 3.59 -14.01
C ILE A 40 -33.92 4.01 -15.14
N ASP A 41 -33.36 4.75 -16.10
CA ASP A 41 -34.08 5.10 -17.32
C ASP A 41 -33.89 4.00 -18.35
N PHE A 42 -35.02 3.49 -18.87
CA PHE A 42 -35.03 2.45 -19.86
C PHE A 42 -35.49 2.97 -21.23
N ASP A 43 -34.78 2.57 -22.23
CA ASP A 43 -35.17 2.62 -23.63
C ASP A 43 -36.01 1.37 -23.93
N VAL A 44 -37.21 1.53 -24.53
CA VAL A 44 -38.09 0.40 -24.84
C VAL A 44 -38.40 0.40 -26.32
N ALA A 45 -38.10 -0.70 -27.01
CA ALA A 45 -38.28 -0.89 -28.44
C ALA A 45 -37.67 0.25 -29.27
N GLY A 46 -36.50 0.77 -28.86
CA GLY A 46 -35.78 1.85 -29.54
C GLY A 46 -36.29 3.26 -29.23
N ALA A 47 -37.29 3.42 -28.39
CA ALA A 47 -37.73 4.73 -27.89
C ALA A 47 -36.98 5.04 -26.58
N SER A 48 -36.22 6.15 -26.55
CA SER A 48 -35.30 6.46 -25.46
C SER A 48 -36.00 7.08 -24.26
N ASN A 49 -35.56 6.64 -23.04
CA ASN A 49 -35.97 7.17 -21.74
C ASN A 49 -37.52 7.19 -21.56
N VAL A 50 -38.19 6.13 -21.99
CA VAL A 50 -39.66 6.06 -21.92
C VAL A 50 -40.19 5.43 -20.64
N VAL A 51 -39.34 4.69 -19.90
CA VAL A 51 -39.68 4.11 -18.59
C VAL A 51 -38.57 4.48 -17.61
N THR A 52 -38.96 4.98 -16.44
CA THR A 52 -38.07 5.27 -15.33
C THR A 52 -38.44 4.40 -14.13
N VAL A 53 -37.51 3.68 -13.58
CA VAL A 53 -37.67 2.82 -12.40
C VAL A 53 -36.94 3.44 -11.23
N ASP A 54 -37.64 3.76 -10.15
CA ASP A 54 -37.14 4.20 -8.89
C ASP A 54 -37.16 3.05 -7.87
N SER A 55 -36.17 3.01 -6.98
CA SER A 55 -36.00 1.95 -6.00
C SER A 55 -35.92 2.50 -4.58
N HIS A 56 -36.33 1.71 -3.62
CA HIS A 56 -36.05 1.97 -2.21
C HIS A 56 -34.56 1.88 -1.91
N THR A 57 -34.16 2.37 -0.72
CA THR A 57 -32.82 2.12 -0.21
C THR A 57 -32.58 0.62 -0.11
N GLY A 58 -31.57 0.16 -0.82
CA GLY A 58 -31.16 -1.24 -0.89
C GLY A 58 -29.99 -1.57 0.02
N TYR A 59 -29.40 -2.71 -0.24
CA TYR A 59 -28.22 -3.22 0.45
C TYR A 59 -27.13 -3.61 -0.54
N ASP A 60 -25.88 -3.56 -0.08
CA ASP A 60 -24.70 -3.98 -0.82
C ASP A 60 -23.77 -4.76 0.13
N PHE A 61 -23.39 -5.98 -0.27
CA PHE A 61 -22.48 -6.84 0.46
C PHE A 61 -21.39 -7.36 -0.47
N GLY A 62 -20.18 -7.46 0.04
CA GLY A 62 -19.04 -7.97 -0.71
C GLY A 62 -18.12 -8.85 0.13
N GLY A 63 -17.45 -9.75 -0.59
CA GLY A 63 -16.32 -10.52 -0.10
C GLY A 63 -15.12 -10.30 -0.99
N ILE A 64 -13.99 -9.96 -0.41
CA ILE A 64 -12.79 -9.53 -1.10
C ILE A 64 -11.63 -10.39 -0.67
N VAL A 65 -10.78 -10.77 -1.62
CA VAL A 65 -9.43 -11.30 -1.38
C VAL A 65 -8.47 -10.34 -2.04
N GLY A 66 -7.51 -9.83 -1.27
CA GLY A 66 -6.56 -8.85 -1.75
C GLY A 66 -5.14 -9.13 -1.31
N TYR A 67 -4.21 -8.46 -1.98
CA TYR A 67 -2.81 -8.42 -1.62
C TYR A 67 -2.37 -6.97 -1.49
N ASP A 68 -1.77 -6.64 -0.35
CA ASP A 68 -1.25 -5.32 -0.03
C ASP A 68 0.24 -5.25 -0.41
N PHE A 69 0.58 -4.36 -1.33
CA PHE A 69 1.97 -4.12 -1.76
C PHE A 69 2.60 -2.92 -1.01
N GLY A 70 1.88 -2.35 -0.04
CA GLY A 70 2.22 -1.13 0.66
C GLY A 70 1.53 0.09 0.06
N PRO A 71 2.10 0.75 -0.94
CA PRO A 71 1.49 1.96 -1.51
C PRO A 71 0.25 1.68 -2.38
N PHE A 72 0.00 0.43 -2.75
CA PHE A 72 -1.16 0.03 -3.54
C PHE A 72 -1.60 -1.39 -3.22
N ARG A 73 -2.88 -1.67 -3.43
CA ARG A 73 -3.51 -2.98 -3.26
C ARG A 73 -4.15 -3.47 -4.55
N LEU A 74 -4.13 -4.78 -4.73
CA LEU A 74 -4.92 -5.45 -5.76
C LEU A 74 -5.94 -6.38 -5.10
N GLU A 75 -7.17 -6.32 -5.55
CA GLU A 75 -8.30 -7.05 -4.96
C GLU A 75 -9.09 -7.80 -6.03
N ALA A 76 -9.51 -9.01 -5.68
CA ALA A 76 -10.59 -9.71 -6.35
C ALA A 76 -11.83 -9.68 -5.44
N GLU A 77 -12.94 -9.21 -5.96
CA GLU A 77 -14.18 -8.99 -5.22
C GLU A 77 -15.34 -9.78 -5.84
N ALA A 78 -16.14 -10.40 -4.99
CA ALA A 78 -17.47 -10.89 -5.33
C ALA A 78 -18.49 -10.07 -4.54
N GLY A 79 -19.39 -9.37 -5.23
CA GLY A 79 -20.37 -8.49 -4.63
C GLY A 79 -21.79 -8.88 -4.99
N TYR A 80 -22.69 -8.75 -4.02
CA TYR A 80 -24.13 -8.91 -4.22
C TYR A 80 -24.89 -7.73 -3.64
N ARG A 81 -25.70 -7.12 -4.45
CA ARG A 81 -26.51 -5.95 -4.08
C ARG A 81 -27.93 -6.09 -4.57
N GLY A 82 -28.87 -5.50 -3.83
CA GLY A 82 -30.29 -5.57 -4.19
C GLY A 82 -31.07 -4.41 -3.60
N ALA A 83 -32.15 -4.08 -4.27
CA ALA A 83 -33.13 -3.08 -3.82
C ALA A 83 -34.52 -3.46 -4.30
N ASP A 84 -35.51 -3.24 -3.44
CA ASP A 84 -36.90 -3.34 -3.80
C ASP A 84 -37.32 -2.14 -4.66
N LEU A 85 -38.19 -2.36 -5.61
CA LEU A 85 -38.73 -1.30 -6.47
C LEU A 85 -39.71 -0.44 -5.68
N ASN A 86 -39.68 0.85 -5.92
CA ASN A 86 -40.59 1.83 -5.30
C ASN A 86 -41.68 2.29 -6.31
N SER A 87 -41.23 2.71 -7.48
CA SER A 87 -42.16 3.17 -8.51
C SER A 87 -41.64 2.94 -9.92
N ILE A 88 -42.57 2.79 -10.85
CA ILE A 88 -42.32 2.76 -12.30
C ILE A 88 -43.08 3.88 -12.95
N GLY A 89 -42.37 4.81 -13.57
CA GLY A 89 -42.89 5.90 -14.38
C GLY A 89 -42.81 5.57 -15.87
N SER A 90 -43.77 6.07 -16.65
CA SER A 90 -43.65 5.98 -18.09
C SER A 90 -44.14 7.26 -18.77
N SER A 91 -43.35 7.74 -19.73
CA SER A 91 -43.65 8.88 -20.58
C SER A 91 -44.51 8.51 -21.81
N THR A 92 -44.69 7.21 -22.06
CA THR A 92 -45.49 6.66 -23.17
C THR A 92 -46.33 5.48 -22.69
N ARG A 93 -47.33 5.06 -23.44
CA ARG A 93 -48.18 3.92 -23.09
C ARG A 93 -47.54 2.57 -23.37
N VAL A 94 -46.55 2.20 -22.56
CA VAL A 94 -45.76 0.96 -22.74
C VAL A 94 -45.96 -0.06 -21.61
N LEU A 95 -46.33 0.40 -20.40
CA LEU A 95 -46.44 -0.48 -19.22
C LEU A 95 -47.67 -1.39 -19.36
N PRO A 96 -47.53 -2.71 -19.10
CA PRO A 96 -48.65 -3.65 -19.17
C PRO A 96 -49.61 -3.49 -17.99
N THR A 97 -50.90 -3.77 -18.20
CA THR A 97 -51.91 -3.91 -17.15
C THR A 97 -52.65 -5.24 -17.27
N VAL A 98 -53.39 -5.62 -16.23
CA VAL A 98 -54.23 -6.86 -16.19
C VAL A 98 -55.12 -7.03 -17.39
N GLY A 99 -55.69 -5.95 -17.89
CA GLY A 99 -56.60 -6.00 -19.04
C GLY A 99 -55.92 -6.07 -20.42
N GLY A 100 -54.58 -6.15 -20.48
CA GLY A 100 -53.82 -6.21 -21.73
C GLY A 100 -53.64 -4.85 -22.43
N ALA A 101 -54.41 -3.82 -22.07
CA ALA A 101 -54.22 -2.47 -22.57
C ALA A 101 -53.00 -1.82 -21.85
N PRO A 102 -52.21 -0.98 -22.53
CA PRO A 102 -51.13 -0.25 -21.87
C PRO A 102 -51.67 0.74 -20.85
N ALA A 103 -51.02 0.86 -19.72
CA ALA A 103 -51.32 1.88 -18.70
C ALA A 103 -51.25 3.30 -19.29
N PRO A 104 -52.03 4.26 -18.80
CA PRO A 104 -51.83 5.66 -19.12
C PRO A 104 -50.40 6.13 -18.79
N VAL A 105 -50.01 7.23 -19.38
CA VAL A 105 -48.74 7.91 -19.00
C VAL A 105 -48.84 8.38 -17.55
N GLY A 106 -47.79 8.09 -16.75
CA GLY A 106 -47.77 8.45 -15.33
C GLY A 106 -46.76 7.63 -14.54
N THR A 107 -46.70 7.87 -13.23
CA THR A 107 -45.89 7.12 -12.27
C THR A 107 -46.82 6.28 -11.41
N TYR A 108 -46.46 5.03 -11.19
CA TYR A 108 -47.20 4.02 -10.47
C TYR A 108 -46.36 3.43 -9.37
N ALA A 109 -46.96 3.06 -8.25
CA ALA A 109 -46.26 2.23 -7.26
C ALA A 109 -45.87 0.90 -7.93
N ALA A 110 -44.72 0.40 -7.64
CA ALA A 110 -44.19 -0.82 -8.22
C ALA A 110 -43.97 -1.89 -7.15
N ASP A 111 -44.15 -3.15 -7.55
CA ASP A 111 -43.71 -4.33 -6.82
C ASP A 111 -42.56 -5.00 -7.60
N GLY A 112 -41.78 -5.81 -6.92
CA GLY A 112 -40.61 -6.51 -7.44
C GLY A 112 -39.31 -6.02 -6.90
N ASP A 113 -38.22 -6.66 -7.27
CA ASP A 113 -36.88 -6.30 -6.86
C ASP A 113 -35.88 -6.32 -8.02
N ALA A 114 -34.78 -5.62 -7.80
CA ALA A 114 -33.64 -5.66 -8.70
C ALA A 114 -32.38 -6.03 -7.92
N SER A 115 -31.58 -6.92 -8.49
CA SER A 115 -30.37 -7.40 -7.89
C SER A 115 -29.21 -7.47 -8.87
N VAL A 116 -27.97 -7.35 -8.33
CA VAL A 116 -26.75 -7.41 -9.12
C VAL A 116 -25.74 -8.31 -8.42
N LEU A 117 -25.31 -9.37 -9.09
CA LEU A 117 -24.15 -10.19 -8.70
C LEU A 117 -22.96 -9.76 -9.56
N SER A 118 -21.85 -9.41 -8.94
CA SER A 118 -20.65 -8.93 -9.64
C SER A 118 -19.38 -9.65 -9.23
N PHE A 119 -18.44 -9.74 -10.16
CA PHE A 119 -17.07 -10.16 -9.94
C PHE A 119 -16.13 -9.09 -10.49
N MET A 120 -15.32 -8.47 -9.62
CA MET A 120 -14.53 -7.29 -9.94
C MET A 120 -13.06 -7.53 -9.61
N LEU A 121 -12.19 -6.87 -10.38
CA LEU A 121 -10.77 -6.69 -10.04
C LEU A 121 -10.56 -5.22 -9.75
N ASN A 122 -10.05 -4.92 -8.55
CA ASN A 122 -9.85 -3.55 -8.07
C ASN A 122 -8.36 -3.26 -7.90
N GLY A 123 -7.98 -2.01 -8.18
CA GLY A 123 -6.70 -1.43 -7.81
C GLY A 123 -6.93 -0.23 -6.90
N LEU A 124 -6.28 -0.21 -5.75
CA LEU A 124 -6.39 0.85 -4.75
C LEU A 124 -5.02 1.45 -4.45
N VAL A 125 -4.99 2.73 -4.17
CA VAL A 125 -3.81 3.44 -3.65
C VAL A 125 -4.12 3.84 -2.21
N ASP A 126 -3.21 3.48 -1.31
CA ASP A 126 -3.30 3.77 0.12
C ASP A 126 -2.43 4.97 0.48
N PHE A 127 -2.88 5.76 1.46
CA PHE A 127 -2.17 6.91 1.99
C PHE A 127 -2.44 7.07 3.48
N GLY A 128 -1.39 7.33 4.23
CA GLY A 128 -1.39 7.39 5.70
C GLY A 128 -0.42 6.38 6.31
N PRO A 129 -0.25 6.39 7.62
CA PRO A 129 0.65 5.47 8.31
C PRO A 129 0.03 4.06 8.44
N ASP A 130 0.87 3.02 8.40
CA ASP A 130 0.42 1.61 8.47
C ASP A 130 -0.10 1.21 9.86
N ASP A 131 0.39 1.87 10.90
CA ASP A 131 0.00 1.66 12.30
C ASP A 131 -1.20 2.51 12.74
N GLY A 132 -1.80 3.28 11.82
CA GLY A 132 -2.86 4.23 12.08
C GLY A 132 -4.03 4.17 11.11
N MET A 133 -4.75 5.28 11.06
CA MET A 133 -5.81 5.47 10.09
C MET A 133 -5.23 5.73 8.70
N GLN A 134 -5.57 4.89 7.74
CA GLN A 134 -5.24 5.04 6.32
C GLN A 134 -6.46 5.44 5.52
N GLY A 135 -6.26 6.36 4.57
CA GLY A 135 -7.21 6.60 3.50
C GLY A 135 -6.86 5.77 2.27
N PHE A 136 -7.84 5.50 1.43
CA PHE A 136 -7.61 4.87 0.15
C PHE A 136 -8.54 5.41 -0.93
N VAL A 137 -8.09 5.31 -2.16
CA VAL A 137 -8.90 5.60 -3.35
C VAL A 137 -8.50 4.63 -4.46
N GLY A 138 -9.47 4.25 -5.25
CA GLY A 138 -9.20 3.36 -6.37
C GLY A 138 -10.42 3.08 -7.21
N GLY A 139 -10.32 2.03 -8.00
CA GLY A 139 -11.41 1.60 -8.86
C GLY A 139 -11.19 0.19 -9.35
N GLY A 140 -12.22 -0.34 -9.96
CA GLY A 140 -12.20 -1.70 -10.50
C GLY A 140 -13.05 -1.84 -11.75
N ALA A 141 -12.79 -2.94 -12.43
CA ALA A 141 -13.54 -3.36 -13.60
C ALA A 141 -13.81 -4.87 -13.51
N GLY A 142 -14.90 -5.31 -14.12
CA GLY A 142 -15.28 -6.71 -14.10
C GLY A 142 -16.55 -7.00 -14.85
N VAL A 143 -17.26 -8.02 -14.40
CA VAL A 143 -18.52 -8.46 -14.98
C VAL A 143 -19.60 -8.45 -13.90
N ALA A 144 -20.81 -8.08 -14.28
CA ALA A 144 -21.97 -8.11 -13.40
C ALA A 144 -23.16 -8.70 -14.12
N ARG A 145 -23.96 -9.46 -13.38
CA ARG A 145 -25.29 -9.91 -13.80
C ARG A 145 -26.33 -9.11 -13.03
N THR A 146 -27.08 -8.31 -13.76
CA THR A 146 -28.23 -7.57 -13.23
C THR A 146 -29.49 -8.35 -13.52
N LYS A 147 -30.34 -8.53 -12.51
CA LYS A 147 -31.60 -9.22 -12.60
C LYS A 147 -32.70 -8.32 -12.07
N PHE A 148 -33.80 -8.22 -12.83
CA PHE A 148 -35.09 -7.68 -12.38
C PHE A 148 -36.03 -8.86 -12.13
N ASP A 149 -36.65 -8.93 -10.97
CA ASP A 149 -37.54 -10.01 -10.57
C ASP A 149 -38.94 -9.43 -10.33
N GLY A 150 -39.85 -9.79 -11.21
CA GLY A 150 -41.26 -9.43 -11.09
C GLY A 150 -41.59 -7.94 -11.09
N ALA A 151 -40.82 -7.11 -11.79
CA ALA A 151 -41.08 -5.66 -11.85
C ALA A 151 -42.45 -5.38 -12.47
N THR A 152 -43.39 -4.93 -11.66
CA THR A 152 -44.82 -4.75 -12.09
C THR A 152 -45.41 -3.51 -11.43
N ILE A 153 -46.39 -2.93 -12.12
CA ILE A 153 -47.26 -1.87 -11.57
C ILE A 153 -48.63 -2.42 -11.14
N ASP A 154 -48.86 -3.72 -11.31
CA ASP A 154 -50.11 -4.38 -10.99
C ASP A 154 -49.86 -5.85 -10.62
N THR A 155 -50.08 -6.19 -9.37
CA THR A 155 -49.81 -7.51 -8.80
C THR A 155 -50.59 -8.67 -9.40
N THR A 156 -51.65 -8.36 -10.18
CA THR A 156 -52.53 -9.36 -10.80
C THR A 156 -52.33 -9.46 -12.32
N GLY A 157 -51.47 -8.62 -12.91
CA GLY A 157 -51.19 -8.56 -14.33
C GLY A 157 -49.84 -9.13 -14.75
N PRO A 158 -49.58 -9.17 -16.05
CA PRO A 158 -48.24 -9.46 -16.53
C PRO A 158 -47.30 -8.35 -16.09
N GLY A 159 -46.18 -8.69 -15.42
CA GLY A 159 -45.15 -7.74 -15.04
C GLY A 159 -44.61 -6.97 -16.25
N PHE A 160 -43.94 -5.87 -15.97
CA PHE A 160 -43.23 -5.14 -17.01
C PHE A 160 -41.92 -5.87 -17.37
N LEU A 161 -41.13 -6.24 -16.36
CA LEU A 161 -39.80 -6.79 -16.56
C LEU A 161 -39.55 -7.93 -15.57
N ASP A 162 -39.15 -9.08 -16.09
CA ASP A 162 -38.67 -10.24 -15.34
C ASP A 162 -37.57 -10.89 -16.19
N ASP A 163 -36.37 -10.33 -16.14
CA ASP A 163 -35.26 -10.77 -16.98
C ASP A 163 -33.92 -10.40 -16.34
N SER A 164 -32.84 -10.92 -16.90
CA SER A 164 -31.48 -10.66 -16.39
C SER A 164 -30.47 -10.62 -17.53
N ASP A 165 -29.55 -9.70 -17.43
CA ASP A 165 -28.45 -9.58 -18.36
C ASP A 165 -27.09 -9.51 -17.63
N SER A 166 -26.03 -9.90 -18.35
CA SER A 166 -24.65 -9.92 -17.83
C SER A 166 -23.74 -9.10 -18.74
N GLY A 167 -23.12 -8.09 -18.19
CA GLY A 167 -22.31 -7.17 -18.95
C GLY A 167 -21.07 -6.67 -18.21
N PHE A 168 -20.39 -5.75 -18.84
CA PHE A 168 -19.25 -5.07 -18.25
C PHE A 168 -19.69 -4.17 -17.11
N ALA A 169 -18.94 -4.21 -16.02
CA ALA A 169 -19.13 -3.33 -14.87
C ALA A 169 -17.83 -2.65 -14.48
N TRP A 170 -17.96 -1.47 -13.90
CA TRP A 170 -16.84 -0.74 -13.30
C TRP A 170 -17.30 -0.05 -12.02
N GLN A 171 -16.32 0.24 -11.15
CA GLN A 171 -16.59 0.91 -9.89
C GLN A 171 -15.49 1.88 -9.50
N VAL A 172 -15.84 2.87 -8.68
CA VAL A 172 -14.91 3.77 -8.00
C VAL A 172 -15.06 3.55 -6.50
N LEU A 173 -13.94 3.47 -5.81
CA LEU A 173 -13.84 3.17 -4.40
C LEU A 173 -13.06 4.28 -3.69
N ALA A 174 -13.54 4.68 -2.53
CA ALA A 174 -12.81 5.58 -1.63
C ALA A 174 -13.20 5.26 -0.19
N GLY A 175 -12.25 5.36 0.74
CA GLY A 175 -12.58 5.06 2.13
C GLY A 175 -11.43 5.29 3.09
N VAL A 176 -11.70 4.87 4.32
CA VAL A 176 -10.71 4.86 5.40
C VAL A 176 -10.71 3.50 6.08
N ARG A 177 -9.54 3.06 6.50
CA ARG A 177 -9.36 1.85 7.31
C ARG A 177 -8.47 2.15 8.52
N ALA A 178 -8.68 1.44 9.60
CA ALA A 178 -7.85 1.54 10.79
C ALA A 178 -7.64 0.15 11.40
N PRO A 179 -6.48 -0.13 12.03
CA PRO A 179 -6.25 -1.36 12.73
C PRO A 179 -7.14 -1.42 13.98
N LEU A 180 -7.88 -2.51 14.13
CA LEU A 180 -8.56 -2.87 15.37
C LEU A 180 -7.67 -3.75 16.23
N THR A 181 -6.90 -4.63 15.58
CA THR A 181 -5.86 -5.48 16.16
C THR A 181 -4.72 -5.62 15.16
N ASP A 182 -3.66 -6.35 15.51
CA ASP A 182 -2.52 -6.61 14.60
C ASP A 182 -2.91 -7.38 13.33
N THR A 183 -4.08 -8.03 13.32
CA THR A 183 -4.54 -8.86 12.20
C THR A 183 -5.92 -8.47 11.68
N ILE A 184 -6.61 -7.55 12.34
CA ILE A 184 -7.97 -7.15 11.98
C ILE A 184 -8.02 -5.65 11.73
N ASP A 185 -8.48 -5.27 10.56
CA ASP A 185 -8.80 -3.90 10.19
C ASP A 185 -10.31 -3.70 10.14
N VAL A 186 -10.73 -2.49 10.49
CA VAL A 186 -12.10 -2.03 10.28
C VAL A 186 -12.08 -0.73 9.48
N GLY A 187 -13.12 -0.50 8.71
CA GLY A 187 -13.16 0.67 7.85
C GLY A 187 -14.53 1.12 7.43
N LEU A 188 -14.54 2.20 6.69
CA LEU A 188 -15.70 2.75 6.02
C LEU A 188 -15.32 2.99 4.57
N LYS A 189 -16.13 2.42 3.64
CA LYS A 189 -15.90 2.44 2.21
C LYS A 189 -17.11 3.07 1.51
N TYR A 190 -16.86 4.03 0.67
CA TYR A 190 -17.81 4.49 -0.33
C TYR A 190 -17.54 3.75 -1.64
N ARG A 191 -18.63 3.30 -2.29
CA ARG A 191 -18.59 2.65 -3.60
C ARG A 191 -19.57 3.36 -4.54
N PHE A 192 -19.08 3.79 -5.68
CA PHE A 192 -19.89 4.06 -6.84
C PHE A 192 -19.76 2.88 -7.80
N PHE A 193 -20.87 2.25 -8.14
CA PHE A 193 -20.90 1.09 -9.03
C PHE A 193 -21.75 1.36 -10.25
N ASN A 194 -21.30 0.89 -11.42
CA ASN A 194 -22.00 1.06 -12.69
C ASN A 194 -21.91 -0.22 -13.53
N THR A 195 -23.05 -0.63 -14.11
CA THR A 195 -23.10 -1.57 -15.23
C THR A 195 -23.44 -0.83 -16.51
N SER A 196 -22.79 -1.17 -17.60
CA SER A 196 -23.00 -0.54 -18.90
C SER A 196 -23.77 -1.48 -19.81
N GLY A 197 -24.84 -0.95 -20.48
CA GLY A 197 -25.52 -1.67 -21.53
C GLY A 197 -26.25 -2.92 -21.05
N LEU A 198 -27.31 -2.74 -20.24
CA LEU A 198 -28.26 -3.82 -19.95
C LEU A 198 -29.16 -4.02 -21.15
N ASP A 199 -29.17 -5.24 -21.70
CA ASP A 199 -29.99 -5.65 -22.82
C ASP A 199 -31.03 -6.68 -22.32
N LEU A 200 -32.20 -6.20 -21.99
CA LEU A 200 -33.28 -6.99 -21.38
C LEU A 200 -34.45 -7.13 -22.34
N VAL A 201 -35.35 -8.05 -22.02
CA VAL A 201 -36.59 -8.27 -22.78
C VAL A 201 -37.78 -8.17 -21.82
N ASP A 202 -38.73 -7.33 -22.16
CA ASP A 202 -39.93 -7.20 -21.35
C ASP A 202 -40.94 -8.35 -21.57
N SER A 203 -41.97 -8.39 -20.74
CA SER A 203 -43.04 -9.43 -20.80
C SER A 203 -43.78 -9.51 -22.14
N ARG A 204 -43.61 -8.53 -23.03
CA ARG A 204 -44.16 -8.50 -24.38
C ARG A 204 -43.18 -8.83 -25.48
N GLY A 205 -41.94 -9.22 -25.11
CA GLY A 205 -40.88 -9.56 -26.06
C GLY A 205 -40.20 -8.35 -26.71
N ARG A 206 -40.31 -7.14 -26.13
CA ARG A 206 -39.65 -5.95 -26.65
C ARG A 206 -38.28 -5.77 -25.99
N SER A 207 -37.29 -5.23 -26.72
CA SER A 207 -36.02 -4.85 -26.16
C SER A 207 -36.19 -3.73 -25.12
N VAL A 208 -35.49 -3.87 -24.01
CA VAL A 208 -35.41 -2.90 -22.91
C VAL A 208 -33.95 -2.68 -22.59
N GLU A 209 -33.44 -1.50 -22.90
CA GLU A 209 -32.05 -1.15 -22.70
C GLU A 209 -31.92 -0.14 -21.57
N GLY A 210 -30.89 -0.29 -20.71
CA GLY A 210 -30.70 0.59 -19.59
C GLY A 210 -29.30 0.45 -18.98
N LYS A 211 -29.12 1.06 -17.81
CA LYS A 211 -27.88 0.96 -17.02
C LYS A 211 -28.22 0.96 -15.54
N TRP A 212 -27.45 0.20 -14.77
CA TRP A 212 -27.50 0.27 -13.31
C TRP A 212 -26.43 1.18 -12.78
N GLN A 213 -26.79 2.11 -11.90
CA GLN A 213 -25.85 2.95 -11.17
C GLN A 213 -26.26 3.00 -9.69
N SER A 214 -25.30 2.81 -8.79
CA SER A 214 -25.58 2.84 -7.36
C SER A 214 -24.43 3.46 -6.54
N HIS A 215 -24.82 3.97 -5.37
CA HIS A 215 -23.94 4.55 -4.37
C HIS A 215 -24.11 3.77 -3.08
N SER A 216 -23.04 3.24 -2.54
CA SER A 216 -23.07 2.47 -1.28
C SER A 216 -22.14 3.09 -0.25
N LEU A 217 -22.56 3.04 1.02
CA LEU A 217 -21.72 3.34 2.16
C LEU A 217 -21.58 2.05 2.97
N LEU A 218 -20.37 1.49 3.01
CA LEU A 218 -20.08 0.14 3.50
C LEU A 218 -19.20 0.20 4.74
N GLY A 219 -19.61 -0.52 5.79
CA GLY A 219 -18.68 -0.91 6.84
C GLY A 219 -17.82 -2.07 6.35
N THR A 220 -16.54 -2.07 6.67
CA THR A 220 -15.61 -3.12 6.28
C THR A 220 -14.96 -3.77 7.49
N ILE A 221 -14.71 -5.07 7.38
CA ILE A 221 -13.87 -5.83 8.32
C ILE A 221 -12.90 -6.69 7.51
N GLY A 222 -11.61 -6.44 7.70
CA GLY A 222 -10.52 -7.12 7.02
C GLY A 222 -9.70 -7.99 7.97
N PHE A 223 -9.23 -9.13 7.48
CA PHE A 223 -8.34 -10.05 8.18
C PHE A 223 -7.06 -10.19 7.38
N ASN A 224 -5.95 -9.71 7.96
CA ASN A 224 -4.63 -9.74 7.34
C ASN A 224 -3.87 -11.01 7.74
N PHE A 225 -3.16 -11.62 6.79
CA PHE A 225 -2.36 -12.83 7.01
C PHE A 225 -1.16 -12.88 6.06
N GLY A 226 -0.05 -13.40 6.56
CA GLY A 226 1.16 -13.56 5.78
C GLY A 226 1.97 -12.29 5.59
N GLY A 227 1.84 -11.30 6.46
CA GLY A 227 2.66 -10.10 6.45
C GLY A 227 4.16 -10.39 6.54
N ALA A 228 5.00 -9.45 6.10
CA ALA A 228 6.44 -9.58 6.20
C ALA A 228 6.84 -9.94 7.64
N PRO A 229 7.75 -10.90 7.84
CA PRO A 229 8.23 -11.23 9.17
C PRO A 229 8.75 -9.96 9.84
N ALA A 230 8.40 -9.76 11.11
CA ALA A 230 8.93 -8.64 11.88
C ALA A 230 10.46 -8.59 11.71
N PRO A 231 11.04 -7.39 11.47
CA PRO A 231 12.49 -7.28 11.35
C PRO A 231 13.14 -7.85 12.60
N MET A 232 14.03 -8.83 12.38
CA MET A 232 14.70 -9.56 13.45
C MET A 232 16.05 -8.89 13.78
N GLN A 233 16.33 -8.72 15.07
CA GLN A 233 17.67 -8.39 15.57
C GLN A 233 18.36 -9.67 16.04
N THR A 234 19.68 -9.74 15.81
CA THR A 234 20.49 -10.82 16.35
C THR A 234 21.10 -10.34 17.66
N CYS A 235 20.78 -11.03 18.75
CA CYS A 235 21.33 -10.76 20.06
C CYS A 235 22.78 -11.25 20.18
N TRP A 236 23.46 -10.84 21.28
CA TRP A 236 24.87 -11.18 21.55
C TRP A 236 25.11 -12.70 21.69
N ASP A 237 24.09 -13.48 22.03
CA ASP A 237 24.12 -14.94 22.18
C ASP A 237 23.75 -15.70 20.88
N GLY A 238 23.53 -14.98 19.79
CA GLY A 238 23.12 -15.53 18.50
C GLY A 238 21.62 -15.78 18.37
N THR A 239 20.81 -15.52 19.41
CA THR A 239 19.35 -15.58 19.28
C THR A 239 18.82 -14.48 18.38
N GLN A 240 17.86 -14.84 17.54
CA GLN A 240 17.14 -13.86 16.73
C GLN A 240 15.82 -13.53 17.45
N LEU A 241 15.60 -12.26 17.71
CA LEU A 241 14.39 -11.72 18.34
C LEU A 241 13.81 -10.61 17.47
N PRO A 242 12.51 -10.34 17.54
CA PRO A 242 11.93 -9.14 16.95
C PRO A 242 12.64 -7.88 17.44
N MET A 243 12.72 -6.83 16.59
CA MET A 243 13.44 -5.59 16.95
C MET A 243 12.88 -4.87 18.18
N ASP A 244 11.62 -5.08 18.53
CA ASP A 244 10.94 -4.56 19.71
C ASP A 244 11.19 -5.40 20.98
N ALA A 245 11.73 -6.61 20.84
CA ALA A 245 12.06 -7.46 21.97
C ALA A 245 13.42 -7.10 22.58
N THR A 246 13.50 -7.08 23.90
CA THR A 246 14.75 -6.83 24.60
C THR A 246 15.62 -8.09 24.61
N CYS A 247 16.85 -7.96 24.07
CA CYS A 247 17.82 -9.04 24.13
C CYS A 247 18.14 -9.44 25.58
N PRO A 248 18.44 -10.74 25.84
CA PRO A 248 18.89 -11.21 27.16
C PRO A 248 20.06 -10.37 27.66
N ALA A 249 20.06 -10.06 28.95
CA ALA A 249 21.18 -9.35 29.57
C ALA A 249 22.47 -10.15 29.37
N ARG A 250 23.52 -9.48 28.91
CA ARG A 250 24.83 -10.11 28.79
C ARG A 250 25.27 -10.61 30.17
N PRO A 251 25.68 -11.87 30.33
CA PRO A 251 26.25 -12.33 31.58
C PRO A 251 27.34 -11.38 32.05
N ALA A 252 27.29 -10.95 33.30
CA ALA A 252 28.34 -10.12 33.86
C ALA A 252 29.67 -10.84 33.65
N PRO A 253 30.70 -10.12 33.14
CA PRO A 253 32.01 -10.72 33.01
C PRO A 253 32.45 -11.25 34.40
N PRO A 254 33.15 -12.40 34.48
CA PRO A 254 33.69 -12.88 35.73
C PRO A 254 34.58 -11.75 36.36
N PRO A 255 34.57 -11.62 37.70
CA PRO A 255 35.38 -10.61 38.37
C PRO A 255 36.81 -10.69 37.87
N PRO A 256 37.46 -9.55 37.53
CA PRO A 256 38.81 -9.56 37.00
C PRO A 256 39.76 -10.19 37.98
N PRO A 257 40.74 -11.00 37.53
CA PRO A 257 41.83 -11.44 38.37
C PRO A 257 42.56 -10.22 38.92
N PRO A 258 43.19 -10.31 40.12
CA PRO A 258 43.89 -9.18 40.69
C PRO A 258 44.93 -8.63 39.69
N PRO A 259 45.07 -7.28 39.59
CA PRO A 259 45.87 -6.67 38.56
C PRO A 259 47.31 -7.12 38.60
N PRO A 260 47.93 -7.52 37.49
CA PRO A 260 49.36 -7.65 37.37
C PRO A 260 50.03 -6.27 37.52
N PRO A 261 51.28 -6.21 37.92
CA PRO A 261 51.99 -4.92 38.02
C PRO A 261 51.93 -4.17 36.67
N PRO A 262 51.85 -2.83 36.72
CA PRO A 262 51.61 -2.04 35.51
C PRO A 262 52.71 -2.30 34.46
N PRO A 263 52.32 -2.65 33.22
CA PRO A 263 53.26 -2.76 32.13
C PRO A 263 53.83 -1.38 31.77
N PRO A 264 55.03 -1.31 31.16
CA PRO A 264 55.58 -0.05 30.66
C PRO A 264 54.57 0.64 29.76
N VAL A 265 54.43 1.94 29.90
CA VAL A 265 53.53 2.77 29.07
C VAL A 265 53.87 2.51 27.60
N ALA A 266 52.99 1.78 26.88
CA ALA A 266 53.16 1.53 25.46
C ALA A 266 53.11 2.88 24.72
N ALA A 267 54.07 3.10 23.83
CA ALA A 267 54.05 4.27 22.95
C ALA A 267 52.70 4.35 22.19
N PRO A 268 52.16 5.55 21.97
CA PRO A 268 50.88 5.72 21.31
C PRO A 268 50.88 5.05 19.92
N VAL A 269 50.00 4.09 19.72
CA VAL A 269 49.88 3.35 18.46
C VAL A 269 49.06 4.19 17.48
N CYS A 270 49.64 4.50 16.31
CA CYS A 270 48.90 5.16 15.22
C CYS A 270 47.80 4.24 14.68
N ASN A 271 46.57 4.62 14.87
CA ASN A 271 45.41 3.94 14.26
C ASN A 271 45.18 4.49 12.84
N LYS A 272 45.56 3.70 11.82
CA LYS A 272 45.55 4.13 10.42
C LYS A 272 44.16 4.20 9.75
N GLY A 273 43.09 3.79 10.44
CA GLY A 273 41.77 3.74 9.86
C GLY A 273 41.43 2.42 9.14
N PRO A 274 40.48 2.38 8.20
CA PRO A 274 39.73 3.53 7.69
C PRO A 274 38.66 4.06 8.64
N TYR A 275 38.56 5.40 8.75
CA TYR A 275 37.41 6.07 9.36
C TYR A 275 36.41 6.38 8.25
N ILE A 276 35.12 6.05 8.43
CA ILE A 276 34.12 6.16 7.39
C ILE A 276 33.05 7.14 7.81
N VAL A 277 32.81 8.15 6.98
CA VAL A 277 31.77 9.17 7.16
C VAL A 277 30.72 9.02 6.09
N PHE A 278 29.44 8.96 6.49
CA PHE A 278 28.31 8.84 5.59
C PHE A 278 27.61 10.18 5.36
N PHE A 279 26.97 10.30 4.20
CA PHE A 279 26.28 11.52 3.76
C PHE A 279 24.85 11.24 3.37
N GLU A 280 24.00 12.24 3.63
CA GLU A 280 22.64 12.22 3.14
C GLU A 280 22.58 12.25 1.61
N TRP A 281 21.43 11.84 1.07
CA TRP A 281 21.25 11.83 -0.37
C TRP A 281 21.38 13.24 -0.95
N ASP A 282 22.19 13.34 -2.01
CA ASP A 282 22.50 14.58 -2.72
C ASP A 282 23.08 15.70 -1.83
N LYS A 283 23.67 15.34 -0.67
CA LYS A 283 24.29 16.27 0.27
C LYS A 283 25.80 16.01 0.42
N SER A 284 26.51 17.06 0.80
CA SER A 284 27.93 17.06 1.18
C SER A 284 28.17 17.72 2.55
N ASP A 285 27.10 18.09 3.27
CA ASP A 285 27.17 18.72 4.57
C ASP A 285 27.61 17.71 5.64
N ILE A 286 28.40 18.15 6.61
CA ILE A 286 28.84 17.34 7.74
C ILE A 286 27.72 17.33 8.80
N THR A 287 27.10 16.20 9.00
CA THR A 287 26.09 16.00 10.06
C THR A 287 26.74 15.91 11.45
N PRO A 288 25.99 16.04 12.55
CA PRO A 288 26.51 15.85 13.90
C PRO A 288 27.14 14.47 14.13
N GLU A 289 26.57 13.40 13.54
CA GLU A 289 27.10 12.04 13.59
C GLU A 289 28.42 11.94 12.82
N ALA A 290 28.47 12.51 11.62
CA ALA A 290 29.67 12.60 10.81
C ALA A 290 30.77 13.37 11.56
N ALA A 291 30.43 14.47 12.22
CA ALA A 291 31.37 15.26 13.02
C ALA A 291 31.96 14.46 14.16
N THR A 292 31.22 13.58 14.81
CA THR A 292 31.73 12.70 15.88
C THR A 292 32.81 11.75 15.34
N ILE A 293 32.58 11.12 14.18
CA ILE A 293 33.57 10.24 13.54
C ILE A 293 34.81 11.03 13.13
N LEU A 294 34.63 12.23 12.57
CA LEU A 294 35.74 13.11 12.17
C LEU A 294 36.55 13.58 13.35
N ASN A 295 35.96 13.89 14.50
CA ASN A 295 36.69 14.24 15.71
C ASN A 295 37.53 13.06 16.20
N ASN A 296 37.03 11.84 16.14
CA ASN A 296 37.79 10.63 16.46
C ASN A 296 38.96 10.43 15.50
N ALA A 297 38.74 10.65 14.19
CA ALA A 297 39.80 10.60 13.20
C ALA A 297 40.87 11.64 13.46
N VAL A 298 40.51 12.91 13.69
CA VAL A 298 41.47 13.99 14.03
C VAL A 298 42.29 13.66 15.32
N SER A 299 41.61 13.14 16.35
CA SER A 299 42.29 12.73 17.59
C SER A 299 43.27 11.58 17.35
N ALA A 300 42.91 10.61 16.53
CA ALA A 300 43.81 9.51 16.16
C ALA A 300 45.03 9.98 15.34
N TYR A 301 44.82 10.98 14.48
CA TYR A 301 45.87 11.57 13.66
C TYR A 301 47.04 12.13 14.51
N SER A 302 46.78 12.69 15.71
CA SER A 302 47.79 13.23 16.60
C SER A 302 48.86 12.19 17.00
N ASN A 303 48.48 10.91 17.01
CA ASN A 303 49.36 9.78 17.33
C ASN A 303 50.10 9.22 16.10
N CYS A 304 49.80 9.74 14.90
CA CYS A 304 50.35 9.23 13.64
C CYS A 304 51.53 10.08 13.09
N GLY A 305 51.97 11.07 13.81
CA GLY A 305 53.19 11.86 13.52
C GLY A 305 53.25 12.40 12.09
N SER A 306 52.59 13.37 11.67
CA SER A 306 52.62 13.98 10.32
C SER A 306 52.38 13.01 9.14
N ALA A 307 51.68 11.91 9.35
CA ALA A 307 51.35 10.97 8.30
C ALA A 307 50.54 11.64 7.16
N ALA A 308 50.67 11.13 5.94
CA ALA A 308 49.77 11.53 4.85
C ALA A 308 48.34 11.06 5.16
N VAL A 309 47.37 11.83 4.75
CA VAL A 309 45.90 11.56 4.87
C VAL A 309 45.34 11.42 3.49
N MET A 310 44.63 10.32 3.23
CA MET A 310 43.87 10.12 2.02
C MET A 310 42.37 10.16 2.33
N LEU A 311 41.65 10.94 1.55
CA LEU A 311 40.19 11.05 1.60
C LEU A 311 39.59 10.49 0.28
N ALA A 312 38.99 9.31 0.34
CA ALA A 312 38.37 8.67 -0.79
C ALA A 312 36.85 8.96 -0.76
N GLY A 313 36.37 9.76 -1.70
CA GLY A 313 34.95 10.14 -1.81
C GLY A 313 34.17 9.20 -2.72
N HIS A 314 32.97 8.80 -2.28
CA HIS A 314 32.10 7.89 -3.01
C HIS A 314 30.65 8.41 -3.05
N ALA A 315 29.90 7.95 -4.04
CA ALA A 315 28.49 8.21 -4.23
C ALA A 315 27.74 6.90 -4.48
N ASP A 316 26.42 6.92 -4.27
CA ASP A 316 25.57 5.84 -4.75
C ASP A 316 25.27 6.00 -6.26
N ARG A 317 24.56 5.03 -6.85
CA ARG A 317 24.26 4.98 -8.28
C ARG A 317 22.95 5.69 -8.66
N SER A 318 22.46 6.60 -7.82
CA SER A 318 21.19 7.28 -8.03
C SER A 318 21.26 8.51 -8.95
N GLY A 319 22.44 8.86 -9.44
CA GLY A 319 22.68 9.98 -10.37
C GLY A 319 23.46 9.55 -11.62
N SER A 320 23.82 10.49 -12.46
CA SER A 320 24.75 10.21 -13.56
C SER A 320 26.19 10.02 -13.01
N ALA A 321 26.97 9.17 -13.66
CA ALA A 321 28.36 8.91 -13.24
C ALA A 321 29.19 10.20 -13.14
N SER A 322 29.05 11.14 -14.10
CA SER A 322 29.76 12.43 -14.09
C SER A 322 29.31 13.32 -12.92
N TYR A 323 28.01 13.34 -12.61
CA TYR A 323 27.48 14.05 -11.46
C TYR A 323 28.02 13.47 -10.14
N ASN A 324 28.05 12.14 -10.03
CA ASN A 324 28.50 11.40 -8.85
C ASN A 324 29.99 11.60 -8.56
N VAL A 325 30.83 11.75 -9.59
CA VAL A 325 32.23 12.16 -9.41
C VAL A 325 32.30 13.55 -8.77
N GLY A 326 31.56 14.53 -9.28
CA GLY A 326 31.52 15.87 -8.70
C GLY A 326 30.96 15.90 -7.27
N LEU A 327 29.93 15.09 -6.97
CA LEU A 327 29.36 14.99 -5.63
C LEU A 327 30.34 14.35 -4.63
N SER A 328 31.01 13.27 -5.04
CA SER A 328 32.03 12.60 -4.22
C SER A 328 33.23 13.52 -3.92
N GLN A 329 33.63 14.37 -4.89
CA GLN A 329 34.65 15.39 -4.67
C GLN A 329 34.18 16.42 -3.62
N ARG A 330 32.97 16.98 -3.75
CA ARG A 330 32.45 17.93 -2.74
C ARG A 330 32.40 17.35 -1.35
N ARG A 331 32.07 16.06 -1.19
CA ARG A 331 32.10 15.34 0.09
C ARG A 331 33.50 15.23 0.65
N ALA A 332 34.47 14.83 -0.16
CA ALA A 332 35.87 14.77 0.23
C ALA A 332 36.42 16.16 0.64
N ASP A 333 36.05 17.22 -0.11
CA ASP A 333 36.47 18.61 0.20
C ASP A 333 35.83 19.10 1.52
N ALA A 334 34.57 18.74 1.80
CA ALA A 334 33.92 19.08 3.07
C ALA A 334 34.63 18.41 4.26
N VAL A 335 35.02 17.13 4.13
CA VAL A 335 35.81 16.41 5.13
C VAL A 335 37.21 17.04 5.27
N LYS A 336 37.86 17.37 4.17
CA LYS A 336 39.17 18.05 4.16
C LYS A 336 39.10 19.37 4.92
N ALA A 337 38.13 20.20 4.60
CA ALA A 337 37.94 21.50 5.28
C ALA A 337 37.67 21.31 6.77
N TYR A 338 36.91 20.30 7.18
CA TYR A 338 36.61 20.00 8.57
C TYR A 338 37.87 19.58 9.34
N MET A 339 38.71 18.70 8.77
CA MET A 339 39.96 18.22 9.39
C MET A 339 41.00 19.34 9.46
N THR A 340 41.13 20.16 8.41
CA THR A 340 42.06 21.29 8.38
C THR A 340 41.71 22.33 9.45
N ALA A 341 40.44 22.65 9.62
CA ALA A 341 39.96 23.55 10.68
C ALA A 341 40.27 23.04 12.12
N ARG A 342 40.62 21.74 12.24
CA ARG A 342 40.96 21.10 13.54
C ARG A 342 42.43 20.71 13.66
N GLY A 343 43.29 21.28 12.82
CA GLY A 343 44.74 21.21 12.97
C GLY A 343 45.43 20.13 12.14
N VAL A 344 44.77 19.43 11.26
CA VAL A 344 45.45 18.56 10.29
C VAL A 344 45.94 19.42 9.12
N PRO A 345 47.28 19.46 8.84
CA PRO A 345 47.80 20.34 7.82
C PRO A 345 47.24 20.03 6.43
N ASP A 346 46.75 21.04 5.73
CA ASP A 346 46.15 20.91 4.39
C ASP A 346 47.09 20.21 3.38
N THR A 347 48.40 20.49 3.48
CA THR A 347 49.46 19.88 2.65
C THR A 347 49.62 18.38 2.85
N ARG A 348 49.01 17.82 3.90
CA ARG A 348 49.08 16.39 4.21
C ARG A 348 47.82 15.66 3.76
N ILE A 349 46.78 16.39 3.35
CA ILE A 349 45.50 15.80 2.96
C ILE A 349 45.36 15.79 1.43
N SER A 350 45.28 14.60 0.84
CA SER A 350 44.94 14.37 -0.53
C SER A 350 43.46 13.90 -0.63
N THR A 351 42.80 14.28 -1.69
CA THR A 351 41.39 13.87 -1.98
C THR A 351 41.34 13.12 -3.30
N GLU A 352 40.53 12.06 -3.36
CA GLU A 352 40.23 11.34 -4.57
C GLU A 352 38.74 11.09 -4.67
N ALA A 353 38.16 11.34 -5.86
CA ALA A 353 36.73 11.25 -6.12
C ALA A 353 36.44 10.02 -7.00
N PHE A 354 35.92 8.96 -6.42
CA PHE A 354 35.59 7.73 -7.12
C PHE A 354 34.16 7.73 -7.71
N GLY A 355 33.34 8.71 -7.33
CA GLY A 355 31.92 8.69 -7.74
C GLY A 355 31.25 7.40 -7.32
N GLU A 356 30.61 6.74 -8.26
CA GLU A 356 29.90 5.46 -8.06
C GLU A 356 30.72 4.22 -8.48
N SER A 357 31.99 4.42 -8.92
CA SER A 357 32.81 3.34 -9.50
C SER A 357 33.24 2.27 -8.52
N GLN A 358 33.29 2.61 -7.21
CA GLN A 358 33.70 1.70 -6.15
C GLN A 358 32.60 1.60 -5.08
N PRO A 359 31.50 0.91 -5.37
CA PRO A 359 30.42 0.74 -4.40
C PRO A 359 30.84 -0.20 -3.28
N ARG A 360 30.51 0.15 -2.04
CA ARG A 360 30.66 -0.73 -0.89
C ARG A 360 29.57 -1.82 -0.89
N VAL A 361 28.36 -1.43 -1.30
CA VAL A 361 27.24 -2.33 -1.53
C VAL A 361 26.89 -2.28 -3.01
N PRO A 362 27.02 -3.39 -3.74
CA PRO A 362 26.61 -3.45 -5.14
C PRO A 362 25.11 -3.16 -5.30
N THR A 363 24.78 -2.18 -6.13
CA THR A 363 23.38 -1.80 -6.45
C THR A 363 23.21 -1.64 -7.95
N ALA A 364 21.97 -1.74 -8.43
CA ALA A 364 21.63 -1.36 -9.80
C ALA A 364 21.73 0.16 -9.99
N ASP A 365 21.75 0.62 -11.25
CA ASP A 365 21.70 2.05 -11.55
C ASP A 365 20.37 2.66 -11.06
N GLY A 366 20.43 3.90 -10.60
CA GLY A 366 19.29 4.61 -10.05
C GLY A 366 18.97 4.31 -8.58
N VAL A 367 19.61 3.34 -7.96
CA VAL A 367 19.35 2.93 -6.57
C VAL A 367 20.12 3.82 -5.59
N ARG A 368 19.38 4.32 -4.57
CA ARG A 368 19.96 5.05 -3.44
C ARG A 368 20.45 4.06 -2.38
N GLU A 369 21.73 4.18 -2.02
CA GLU A 369 22.34 3.33 -1.00
C GLU A 369 23.22 4.17 -0.06
N LEU A 370 22.84 4.23 1.22
CA LEU A 370 23.53 5.03 2.21
C LEU A 370 25.00 4.62 2.38
N GLN A 371 25.30 3.33 2.37
CA GLN A 371 26.68 2.83 2.57
C GLN A 371 27.61 3.20 1.41
N ASN A 372 27.05 3.51 0.24
CA ASN A 372 27.84 3.97 -0.89
C ASN A 372 28.09 5.49 -0.85
N ARG A 373 27.29 6.25 -0.10
CA ARG A 373 27.44 7.71 0.08
C ARG A 373 28.40 8.00 1.23
N ARG A 374 29.69 7.83 1.01
CA ARG A 374 30.69 7.90 2.07
C ARG A 374 31.96 8.61 1.66
N VAL A 375 32.74 9.00 2.66
CA VAL A 375 34.17 9.33 2.54
C VAL A 375 34.93 8.43 3.48
N GLU A 376 35.98 7.76 2.97
CA GLU A 376 36.90 6.94 3.72
C GLU A 376 38.17 7.72 4.00
N ILE A 377 38.66 7.69 5.26
CA ILE A 377 39.83 8.43 5.74
C ILE A 377 40.88 7.42 6.19
N THR A 378 42.04 7.44 5.59
CA THR A 378 43.18 6.57 5.93
C THR A 378 44.46 7.37 6.15
N TYR A 379 45.35 6.85 7.02
CA TYR A 379 46.62 7.50 7.39
C TYR A 379 47.81 6.64 7.04
N GLY A 380 48.91 7.26 6.58
CA GLY A 380 50.22 6.64 6.39
C GLY A 380 50.62 6.36 4.94
N PRO A 381 51.84 5.78 4.70
CA PRO A 381 52.31 5.44 3.37
C PRO A 381 51.40 4.36 2.77
N GLY A 382 50.95 4.57 1.53
CA GLY A 382 50.00 3.69 0.84
C GLY A 382 48.53 3.98 1.14
N SER A 383 48.18 5.05 1.86
CA SER A 383 46.84 5.56 1.92
C SER A 383 46.46 6.08 0.53
N GLY A 384 45.57 5.38 -0.19
CA GLY A 384 45.13 5.73 -1.53
C GLY A 384 45.44 4.71 -2.62
N MET A 385 45.90 3.50 -2.27
CA MET A 385 45.96 2.35 -3.22
C MET A 385 45.07 1.22 -2.74
#